data_f2e9153e14ef9747a0e820ae8b71e1e8
#
_entry.id   f2e9153e14ef9747a0e820ae8b71e1e8
#
_cell.length_a   1.000
_cell.length_b   1.000
_cell.length_c   1.000
_cell.angle_alpha   90.00
_cell.angle_beta   90.00
_cell.angle_gamma   90.00
#
_symmetry.space_group_name_H-M   'P 1'
#
loop_
_entity.id
_entity.type
_entity.pdbx_description
1 polymer ?
#
loop_
_entity_poly.entity_id
_entity_poly.type
_entity_poly.pdbx_seq_one_letter_code
_entity_poly.pdbx_strand_id
1 'polypeptide(L)'
;MKKLIFLLLGVMLLTACGQTTENVQEAVFVSITAKEAKEIMDTEDGYVILDVRTQEEYDEGHVPGAVLIPNTEIETRAEEELPDKEQLILGYCRSGRRSKLAAQILADLGYTNVKEFGGILDWPYEVTK
;
A
#
# COMPACT_ATOMS: atom_id res chain seq x y z
N MET A 1 -51.59 18.02 57.88
CA MET A 1 -50.69 16.85 57.62
C MET A 1 -50.26 16.87 56.19
N LYS A 2 -49.04 17.24 55.94
CA LYS A 2 -48.52 17.30 54.61
C LYS A 2 -47.71 16.03 54.35
N LYS A 3 -48.15 15.20 53.43
CA LYS A 3 -47.40 14.07 52.96
C LYS A 3 -46.38 14.53 51.94
N LEU A 4 -45.13 14.48 52.31
CA LEU A 4 -44.04 14.66 51.38
C LEU A 4 -43.94 13.42 50.53
N ILE A 5 -44.24 13.57 49.27
CA ILE A 5 -43.96 12.56 48.26
C ILE A 5 -42.54 12.84 47.80
N PHE A 6 -41.60 12.01 48.26
CA PHE A 6 -40.27 11.99 47.67
C PHE A 6 -40.35 11.32 46.30
N LEU A 7 -40.28 12.13 45.29
CA LEU A 7 -40.10 11.64 43.95
C LEU A 7 -38.62 11.30 43.80
N LEU A 8 -38.30 10.03 43.92
CA LEU A 8 -36.98 9.52 43.55
C LEU A 8 -36.85 9.62 42.03
N LEU A 9 -36.20 10.68 41.59
CA LEU A 9 -35.73 10.77 40.22
C LEU A 9 -34.55 9.80 40.10
N GLY A 10 -34.82 8.63 39.55
CA GLY A 10 -33.79 7.72 39.13
C GLY A 10 -33.01 8.35 37.98
N VAL A 11 -31.85 8.88 38.29
CA VAL A 11 -30.87 9.25 37.29
C VAL A 11 -30.38 7.97 36.68
N MET A 12 -30.95 7.59 35.56
CA MET A 12 -30.42 6.54 34.72
C MET A 12 -29.14 7.08 34.07
N LEU A 13 -28.00 6.78 34.68
CA LEU A 13 -26.72 6.96 34.02
C LEU A 13 -26.67 6.00 32.83
N LEU A 14 -27.06 6.50 31.69
CA LEU A 14 -26.70 5.89 30.43
C LEU A 14 -25.19 6.06 30.29
N THR A 15 -24.42 5.07 30.75
CA THR A 15 -23.08 4.87 30.30
C THR A 15 -23.18 4.52 28.82
N ALA A 16 -23.14 5.52 27.98
CA ALA A 16 -22.82 5.32 26.61
C ALA A 16 -21.42 4.73 26.58
N CYS A 17 -21.31 3.42 26.41
CA CYS A 17 -20.11 2.80 25.93
C CYS A 17 -19.85 3.42 24.57
N GLY A 18 -18.98 4.44 24.53
CA GLY A 18 -18.43 4.94 23.30
C GLY A 18 -17.72 3.77 22.66
N GLN A 19 -18.38 3.12 21.71
CA GLN A 19 -17.65 2.35 20.73
C GLN A 19 -16.82 3.38 19.99
N THR A 20 -15.57 3.52 20.39
CA THR A 20 -14.55 4.00 19.50
C THR A 20 -14.50 2.96 18.39
N THR A 21 -15.23 3.19 17.32
CA THR A 21 -14.90 2.59 16.04
C THR A 21 -13.52 3.15 15.73
N GLU A 22 -12.50 2.46 16.21
CA GLU A 22 -11.21 2.56 15.59
C GLU A 22 -11.46 2.16 14.14
N ASN A 23 -11.43 3.15 13.25
CA ASN A 23 -11.23 2.88 11.85
C ASN A 23 -9.86 2.25 11.76
N VAL A 24 -9.82 0.93 11.94
CA VAL A 24 -8.69 0.13 11.50
C VAL A 24 -8.77 0.21 9.99
N GLN A 25 -8.15 1.23 9.45
CA GLN A 25 -7.93 1.33 8.02
C GLN A 25 -6.96 0.20 7.70
N GLU A 26 -7.50 -0.91 7.18
CA GLU A 26 -6.68 -2.00 6.70
C GLU A 26 -5.68 -1.44 5.70
N ALA A 27 -4.41 -1.74 5.90
CA ALA A 27 -3.36 -1.38 4.98
C ALA A 27 -3.63 -2.08 3.65
N VAL A 28 -3.89 -1.29 2.62
CA VAL A 28 -4.29 -1.79 1.30
C VAL A 28 -3.37 -1.29 0.22
N PHE A 29 -3.20 -2.11 -0.79
CA PHE A 29 -2.62 -1.71 -2.07
C PHE A 29 -3.65 -1.91 -3.18
N VAL A 30 -3.38 -1.36 -4.35
CA VAL A 30 -4.26 -1.49 -5.52
C VAL A 30 -3.52 -2.25 -6.62
N SER A 31 -4.19 -3.24 -7.21
CA SER A 31 -3.71 -3.90 -8.42
C SER A 31 -4.24 -3.17 -9.64
N ILE A 32 -3.36 -2.81 -10.55
CA ILE A 32 -3.67 -2.15 -11.82
C ILE A 32 -3.11 -2.94 -13.00
N THR A 33 -3.54 -2.61 -14.18
CA THR A 33 -3.01 -3.22 -15.40
C THR A 33 -1.68 -2.55 -15.83
N ALA A 34 -0.93 -3.23 -16.69
CA ALA A 34 0.27 -2.66 -17.31
C ALA A 34 -0.07 -1.38 -18.09
N LYS A 35 -1.21 -1.35 -18.77
CA LYS A 35 -1.69 -0.17 -19.48
C LYS A 35 -1.95 1.01 -18.54
N GLU A 36 -2.64 0.77 -17.43
CA GLU A 36 -2.90 1.81 -16.43
C GLU A 36 -1.60 2.32 -15.81
N ALA A 37 -0.65 1.43 -15.51
CA ALA A 37 0.67 1.82 -15.03
C ALA A 37 1.42 2.69 -16.04
N LYS A 38 1.38 2.30 -17.31
CA LYS A 38 2.01 3.09 -18.39
C LYS A 38 1.38 4.47 -18.54
N GLU A 39 0.08 4.58 -18.44
CA GLU A 39 -0.63 5.88 -18.47
C GLU A 39 -0.17 6.78 -17.31
N ILE A 40 -0.01 6.25 -16.13
CA ILE A 40 0.52 6.99 -14.99
C ILE A 40 1.95 7.45 -15.27
N MET A 41 2.81 6.58 -15.76
CA MET A 41 4.20 6.89 -16.09
C MET A 41 4.30 7.99 -17.16
N ASP A 42 3.37 8.03 -18.10
CA ASP A 42 3.37 9.01 -19.20
C ASP A 42 2.78 10.36 -18.81
N THR A 43 1.93 10.43 -17.79
CA THR A 43 1.14 11.62 -17.47
C THR A 43 1.41 12.21 -16.09
N GLU A 44 2.03 11.47 -15.18
CA GLU A 44 2.27 11.90 -13.81
C GLU A 44 3.77 11.96 -13.49
N ASP A 45 4.12 12.75 -12.49
CA ASP A 45 5.47 12.87 -11.95
C ASP A 45 5.52 12.35 -10.52
N GLY A 46 6.71 12.17 -9.96
CA GLY A 46 6.92 11.88 -8.55
C GLY A 46 6.60 10.45 -8.12
N TYR A 47 6.41 9.54 -9.05
CA TYR A 47 6.27 8.11 -8.76
C TYR A 47 7.62 7.40 -8.71
N VAL A 48 7.65 6.26 -8.06
CA VAL A 48 8.76 5.30 -8.11
C VAL A 48 8.28 4.02 -8.78
N ILE A 49 9.04 3.52 -9.74
CA ILE A 49 8.83 2.19 -10.32
C ILE A 49 9.70 1.22 -9.52
N LEU A 50 9.08 0.22 -8.91
CA LEU A 50 9.75 -0.73 -8.03
C LEU A 50 9.74 -2.13 -8.62
N ASP A 51 10.91 -2.61 -9.00
CA ASP A 51 11.14 -4.00 -9.37
C ASP A 51 11.44 -4.81 -8.10
N VAL A 52 10.62 -5.82 -7.83
CA VAL A 52 10.78 -6.65 -6.64
C VAL A 52 11.31 -8.05 -6.95
N ARG A 53 11.88 -8.21 -8.14
CA ARG A 53 12.51 -9.46 -8.59
C ARG A 53 13.92 -9.62 -8.01
N THR A 54 14.67 -10.55 -8.51
CA THR A 54 16.07 -10.72 -8.15
C THR A 54 16.98 -9.79 -8.96
N GLN A 55 18.22 -9.63 -8.48
CA GLN A 55 19.25 -8.87 -9.19
C GLN A 55 19.50 -9.44 -10.59
N GLU A 56 19.57 -10.77 -10.74
CA GLU A 56 19.75 -11.44 -12.04
C GLU A 56 18.63 -11.08 -13.01
N GLU A 57 17.39 -11.18 -12.58
CA GLU A 57 16.23 -10.84 -13.41
C GLU A 57 16.26 -9.37 -13.84
N TYR A 58 16.59 -8.46 -12.91
CA TYR A 58 16.73 -7.03 -13.19
C TYR A 58 17.80 -6.76 -14.25
N ASP A 59 18.94 -7.42 -14.13
CA ASP A 59 20.08 -7.25 -15.06
C ASP A 59 19.76 -7.78 -16.47
N GLU A 60 18.90 -8.78 -16.58
CA GLU A 60 18.44 -9.31 -17.88
C GLU A 60 17.51 -8.36 -18.63
N GLY A 61 16.82 -7.48 -17.90
CA GLY A 61 15.92 -6.49 -18.45
C GLY A 61 14.90 -6.05 -17.42
N HIS A 62 14.63 -4.75 -17.38
CA HIS A 62 13.68 -4.15 -16.44
C HIS A 62 12.93 -2.98 -17.08
N VAL A 63 11.84 -2.57 -16.46
CA VAL A 63 11.10 -1.39 -16.88
C VAL A 63 11.99 -0.15 -16.76
N PRO A 64 12.09 0.70 -17.77
CA PRO A 64 12.95 1.88 -17.71
C PRO A 64 12.68 2.74 -16.48
N GLY A 65 13.74 3.09 -15.74
CA GLY A 65 13.66 3.89 -14.53
C GLY A 65 13.33 3.11 -13.25
N ALA A 66 13.11 1.80 -13.35
CA ALA A 66 12.83 0.99 -12.17
C ALA A 66 14.02 0.90 -11.22
N VAL A 67 13.75 1.02 -9.93
CA VAL A 67 14.69 0.70 -8.86
C VAL A 67 14.42 -0.71 -8.36
N LEU A 68 15.46 -1.41 -7.95
CA LEU A 68 15.36 -2.80 -7.48
C LEU A 68 15.40 -2.86 -5.96
N ILE A 69 14.37 -3.45 -5.39
CA ILE A 69 14.40 -3.99 -4.02
C ILE A 69 13.75 -5.37 -4.09
N PRO A 70 14.51 -6.46 -4.00
CA PRO A 70 13.94 -7.80 -4.04
C PRO A 70 12.85 -7.98 -2.97
N ASN A 71 11.80 -8.73 -3.30
CA ASN A 71 10.65 -8.88 -2.40
C ASN A 71 11.02 -9.42 -1.01
N THR A 72 12.07 -10.23 -0.92
CA THR A 72 12.59 -10.74 0.36
C THR A 72 13.30 -9.68 1.21
N GLU A 73 13.61 -8.53 0.65
CA GLU A 73 14.34 -7.44 1.31
C GLU A 73 13.50 -6.17 1.51
N ILE A 74 12.25 -6.16 1.07
CA ILE A 74 11.37 -5.00 1.21
C ILE A 74 11.24 -4.57 2.66
N GLU A 75 10.98 -5.50 3.55
CA GLU A 75 10.75 -5.22 4.98
C GLU A 75 11.94 -4.52 5.63
N THR A 76 13.15 -4.84 5.22
CA THR A 76 14.39 -4.30 5.82
C THR A 76 14.96 -3.10 5.11
N ARG A 77 14.63 -2.89 3.83
CA ARG A 77 15.25 -1.86 2.99
C ARG A 77 14.32 -0.72 2.58
N ALA A 78 13.01 -0.95 2.58
CA ALA A 78 12.08 0.00 1.99
C ALA A 78 12.11 1.36 2.69
N GLU A 79 12.10 1.42 4.00
CA GLU A 79 12.03 2.68 4.74
C GLU A 79 13.27 3.56 4.55
N GLU A 80 14.43 2.95 4.32
CA GLU A 80 15.68 3.67 4.03
C GLU A 80 15.73 4.15 2.57
N GLU A 81 15.35 3.28 1.63
CA GLU A 81 15.47 3.55 0.18
C GLU A 81 14.26 4.29 -0.40
N LEU A 82 13.10 4.19 0.25
CA LEU A 82 11.85 4.84 -0.12
C LEU A 82 11.30 5.61 1.10
N PRO A 83 11.93 6.72 1.49
CA PRO A 83 11.59 7.39 2.75
C PRO A 83 10.24 8.12 2.75
N ASP A 84 9.70 8.47 1.58
CA ASP A 84 8.40 9.12 1.47
C ASP A 84 7.28 8.06 1.39
N LYS A 85 6.60 7.85 2.50
CA LYS A 85 5.51 6.86 2.60
C LYS A 85 4.23 7.25 1.89
N GLU A 86 4.10 8.47 1.43
CA GLU A 86 2.97 8.96 0.64
C GLU A 86 3.26 8.94 -0.87
N GLN A 87 4.50 8.69 -1.25
CA GLN A 87 4.90 8.61 -2.64
C GLN A 87 4.19 7.46 -3.37
N LEU A 88 3.73 7.72 -4.59
CA LEU A 88 3.18 6.68 -5.44
C LEU A 88 4.27 5.66 -5.80
N ILE A 89 4.05 4.41 -5.45
CA ILE A 89 4.92 3.29 -5.79
C ILE A 89 4.19 2.40 -6.80
N LEU A 90 4.83 2.15 -7.93
CA LEU A 90 4.37 1.26 -8.98
C LEU A 90 5.24 0.01 -8.96
N GLY A 91 4.77 -1.03 -8.29
CA GLY A 91 5.50 -2.27 -8.10
C GLY A 91 5.20 -3.33 -9.15
N TYR A 92 6.19 -4.10 -9.55
CA TYR A 92 6.02 -5.25 -10.44
C TYR A 92 7.04 -6.34 -10.15
N CYS A 93 6.73 -7.53 -10.62
CA CYS A 93 7.66 -8.67 -10.60
C CYS A 93 7.68 -9.40 -11.96
N ARG A 94 7.83 -10.71 -11.97
CA ARG A 94 7.83 -11.48 -13.21
C ARG A 94 6.41 -11.81 -13.68
N SER A 95 5.57 -12.34 -12.77
CA SER A 95 4.22 -12.82 -13.08
C SER A 95 3.11 -12.22 -12.20
N GLY A 96 3.45 -11.40 -11.21
CA GLY A 96 2.49 -10.70 -10.33
C GLY A 96 2.39 -11.24 -8.90
N ARG A 97 2.91 -12.41 -8.60
CA ARG A 97 2.82 -13.00 -7.26
C ARG A 97 3.68 -12.26 -6.23
N ARG A 98 4.96 -12.05 -6.55
CA ARG A 98 5.90 -11.36 -5.65
C ARG A 98 5.55 -9.90 -5.47
N SER A 99 5.05 -9.23 -6.51
CA SER A 99 4.64 -7.83 -6.44
C SER A 99 3.45 -7.60 -5.52
N LYS A 100 2.49 -8.53 -5.47
CA LYS A 100 1.37 -8.47 -4.52
C LYS A 100 1.83 -8.66 -3.07
N LEU A 101 2.73 -9.60 -2.84
CA LEU A 101 3.33 -9.81 -1.52
C LEU A 101 4.13 -8.59 -1.05
N ALA A 102 4.96 -8.04 -1.94
CA ALA A 102 5.74 -6.84 -1.66
C ALA A 102 4.85 -5.62 -1.40
N ALA A 103 3.79 -5.46 -2.20
CA ALA A 103 2.83 -4.37 -2.03
C ALA A 103 2.12 -4.45 -0.68
N GLN A 104 1.76 -5.64 -0.22
CA GLN A 104 1.16 -5.82 1.10
C GLN A 104 2.15 -5.47 2.22
N ILE A 105 3.40 -5.89 2.10
CA ILE A 105 4.45 -5.54 3.08
C ILE A 105 4.62 -4.02 3.14
N LEU A 106 4.68 -3.35 2.00
CA LEU A 106 4.77 -1.89 1.94
C LEU A 106 3.56 -1.22 2.62
N ALA A 107 2.36 -1.69 2.32
CA ALA A 107 1.15 -1.17 2.96
C ALA A 107 1.19 -1.36 4.47
N ASP A 108 1.61 -2.52 4.95
CA ASP A 108 1.76 -2.82 6.38
C ASP A 108 2.84 -1.96 7.05
N LEU A 109 3.87 -1.53 6.31
CA LEU A 109 4.89 -0.58 6.78
C LEU A 109 4.40 0.88 6.82
N GLY A 110 3.18 1.15 6.36
CA GLY A 110 2.58 2.48 6.38
C GLY A 110 2.67 3.26 5.07
N TYR A 111 3.08 2.64 3.97
CA TYR A 111 3.01 3.26 2.65
C TYR A 111 1.56 3.35 2.20
N THR A 112 1.10 4.55 1.88
CA THR A 112 -0.32 4.85 1.65
C THR A 112 -0.74 4.87 0.19
N ASN A 113 0.22 4.77 -0.74
CA ASN A 113 -0.03 4.95 -2.16
C ASN A 113 0.71 3.90 -2.99
N VAL A 114 0.37 2.65 -2.76
CA VAL A 114 1.01 1.49 -3.39
C VAL A 114 0.11 0.88 -4.43
N LYS A 115 0.61 0.79 -5.66
CA LYS A 115 -0.02 0.07 -6.76
C LYS A 115 0.95 -0.98 -7.28
N GLU A 116 0.46 -2.15 -7.62
CA GLU A 116 1.23 -3.17 -8.33
C GLU A 116 0.58 -3.46 -9.68
N PHE A 117 1.37 -3.72 -10.70
CA PHE A 117 0.86 -3.91 -12.06
C PHE A 117 1.23 -5.26 -12.68
N GLY A 118 1.38 -6.27 -11.85
CA GLY A 118 1.61 -7.64 -12.29
C GLY A 118 3.07 -7.92 -12.61
N GLY A 119 3.33 -8.49 -13.77
CA GLY A 119 4.64 -8.97 -14.11
C GLY A 119 5.16 -8.46 -15.45
N ILE A 120 6.48 -8.48 -15.59
CA ILE A 120 7.16 -8.09 -16.82
C ILE A 120 6.77 -8.98 -18.01
N LEU A 121 6.28 -10.20 -17.74
CA LEU A 121 5.76 -11.09 -18.80
C LEU A 121 4.56 -10.50 -19.53
N ASP A 122 3.76 -9.67 -18.86
CA ASP A 122 2.57 -9.01 -19.40
C ASP A 122 2.84 -7.52 -19.74
N TRP A 123 4.08 -7.09 -19.67
CA TRP A 123 4.51 -5.73 -20.00
C TRP A 123 4.81 -5.61 -21.50
N PRO A 124 3.93 -4.97 -22.30
CA PRO A 124 4.11 -4.91 -23.76
C PRO A 124 4.94 -3.70 -24.22
N TYR A 125 5.50 -2.96 -23.30
CA TYR A 125 6.23 -1.74 -23.57
C TYR A 125 7.74 -1.95 -23.48
N GLU A 126 8.49 -0.87 -23.56
CA GLU A 126 9.95 -0.88 -23.55
C GLU A 126 10.53 -1.47 -22.26
N VAL A 127 11.61 -2.23 -22.40
CA VAL A 127 12.49 -2.65 -21.30
C VAL A 127 13.92 -2.23 -21.63
N THR A 128 14.71 -2.06 -20.58
CA THR A 128 16.14 -1.70 -20.70
C THR A 128 16.99 -2.63 -19.85
N LYS A 129 18.30 -2.56 -20.04
CA LYS A 129 19.26 -3.29 -19.22
C LYS A 129 20.13 -2.34 -18.40
#